data_77417399fce3caaa354e13bd5af4ab27
#
_entry.id   77417399fce3caaa354e13bd5af4ab27
#
_cell.length_a   1.000
_cell.length_b   1.000
_cell.length_c   1.000
_cell.angle_alpha   90.00
_cell.angle_beta   90.00
_cell.angle_gamma   90.00
#
_symmetry.space_group_name_H-M   'P 1'
#
loop_
_entity.id
_entity.type
_entity.pdbx_description
1 polymer ?
#
loop_
_entity_poly.entity_id
_entity_poly.type
_entity_poly.pdbx_seq_one_letter_code
_entity_poly.pdbx_strand_id
1 'polypeptide(L)'
;MQLDSFHSAVDGDADDSRDTNESSVVDISDVLSLRKIEQTSSDEILELTSSDGSVFFIRKSYLQVANIDDIRSRLPSAGWECLSLSEEESADVVQAGFAFSAERKACDYLARSEQCRAGLSAKLLKKGFSKKSIELALDRLESKNFLSDERFSSAWLRSHCATKFQGRARLCSELMARGIARSVAVEAVENFFTEDDCVGGSDGLMEERMCEKAYMKAVRQRKSGDKLLKYLLDSGFPYKMCVSVIKKHKTDD
;
A
#
# COMPACT_ATOMS: atom_id res chain seq x y z
N MET A 1 -33.02 1.36 29.23
CA MET A 1 -31.80 2.18 29.44
C MET A 1 -30.65 1.51 28.73
N GLN A 2 -30.30 2.11 27.70
CA GLN A 2 -29.31 1.94 26.66
C GLN A 2 -27.92 1.65 27.17
N LEU A 3 -27.23 0.74 26.51
CA LEU A 3 -25.78 0.65 26.41
C LEU A 3 -25.44 0.02 25.05
N ASP A 4 -25.15 0.75 24.19
CA ASP A 4 -24.11 1.27 23.32
C ASP A 4 -23.04 0.27 22.93
N SER A 5 -23.13 -0.06 21.69
CA SER A 5 -22.17 -0.32 20.62
C SER A 5 -20.75 0.14 20.95
N PHE A 6 -19.81 -0.80 21.07
CA PHE A 6 -18.40 -0.56 20.87
C PHE A 6 -18.02 -0.85 19.42
N HIS A 7 -17.94 0.24 18.70
CA HIS A 7 -17.52 0.32 17.32
C HIS A 7 -16.02 0.03 17.18
N SER A 8 -15.71 -0.84 16.26
CA SER A 8 -14.42 -1.06 15.65
C SER A 8 -13.93 0.24 15.01
N ALA A 9 -12.96 0.87 15.63
CA ALA A 9 -12.26 2.02 15.06
C ALA A 9 -10.87 1.58 14.64
N VAL A 10 -10.72 1.15 13.41
CA VAL A 10 -9.48 1.22 12.63
C VAL A 10 -9.88 1.38 11.19
N ASP A 11 -10.16 2.58 10.80
CA ASP A 11 -10.02 3.18 9.47
C ASP A 11 -10.51 4.62 9.59
N GLY A 12 -9.72 5.42 10.31
CA GLY A 12 -9.86 6.87 10.32
C GLY A 12 -9.25 7.44 9.06
N ASP A 13 -9.98 7.40 7.95
CA ASP A 13 -9.77 8.34 6.86
C ASP A 13 -10.16 9.73 7.39
N ALA A 14 -9.18 10.43 7.96
CA ALA A 14 -9.31 11.87 8.16
C ALA A 14 -9.43 12.48 6.76
N ASP A 15 -10.63 12.91 6.46
CA ASP A 15 -10.99 13.70 5.29
C ASP A 15 -10.17 15.01 5.34
N ASP A 16 -9.02 14.99 4.65
CA ASP A 16 -8.19 16.18 4.43
C ASP A 16 -8.72 16.94 3.21
N SER A 17 -9.81 17.66 3.45
CA SER A 17 -10.47 18.53 2.49
C SER A 17 -9.72 19.85 2.24
N ARG A 18 -8.37 19.83 2.17
CA ARG A 18 -7.53 20.99 1.84
C ARG A 18 -6.43 20.69 0.85
N ASP A 19 -6.75 20.04 -0.25
CA ASP A 19 -5.95 20.07 -1.47
C ASP A 19 -6.88 20.05 -2.67
N THR A 20 -7.52 21.19 -2.91
CA THR A 20 -8.07 21.50 -4.23
C THR A 20 -6.91 21.84 -5.16
N ASN A 21 -6.10 20.87 -5.49
CA ASN A 21 -5.43 20.88 -6.76
C ASN A 21 -6.35 20.11 -7.70
N GLU A 22 -7.30 20.84 -8.27
CA GLU A 22 -8.09 20.35 -9.39
C GLU A 22 -7.11 19.80 -10.42
N SER A 23 -7.04 18.47 -10.49
CA SER A 23 -6.48 17.81 -11.66
C SER A 23 -7.43 18.14 -12.80
N SER A 24 -7.17 19.27 -13.48
CA SER A 24 -7.75 19.54 -14.77
C SER A 24 -7.44 18.31 -15.62
N VAL A 25 -8.50 17.58 -15.97
CA VAL A 25 -8.45 16.54 -16.99
C VAL A 25 -8.02 17.29 -18.25
N VAL A 26 -6.74 17.21 -18.58
CA VAL A 26 -6.24 17.73 -19.86
C VAL A 26 -6.89 16.84 -20.91
N ASP A 27 -7.77 17.44 -21.70
CA ASP A 27 -8.38 16.78 -22.84
C ASP A 27 -7.24 16.41 -23.81
N ILE A 28 -7.01 15.11 -24.01
CA ILE A 28 -5.85 14.57 -24.74
C ILE A 28 -5.92 14.89 -26.25
N SER A 29 -6.92 15.66 -26.68
CA SER A 29 -7.06 16.12 -28.06
C SER A 29 -6.16 17.31 -28.42
N ASP A 30 -5.57 17.99 -27.45
CA ASP A 30 -4.71 19.15 -27.71
C ASP A 30 -3.23 18.80 -27.64
N VAL A 31 -2.53 19.07 -28.72
CA VAL A 31 -1.08 18.97 -28.81
C VAL A 31 -0.43 19.86 -27.75
N LEU A 32 0.37 19.27 -26.86
CA LEU A 32 1.05 19.99 -25.79
C LEU A 32 2.07 20.98 -26.39
N SER A 33 1.96 22.24 -26.00
CA SER A 33 2.95 23.27 -26.37
C SER A 33 3.72 23.72 -25.15
N LEU A 34 5.05 23.59 -25.21
CA LEU A 34 5.97 23.92 -24.13
C LEU A 34 6.65 25.27 -24.35
N ARG A 35 6.72 26.07 -23.30
CA ARG A 35 7.44 27.34 -23.26
C ARG A 35 8.83 27.17 -22.65
N LYS A 36 8.98 26.31 -21.64
CA LYS A 36 10.21 26.20 -20.86
C LYS A 36 10.37 24.80 -20.29
N ILE A 37 11.62 24.34 -20.19
CA ILE A 37 12.03 23.13 -19.49
C ILE A 37 13.19 23.49 -18.58
N GLU A 38 13.00 23.36 -17.28
CA GLU A 38 14.02 23.61 -16.27
C GLU A 38 14.44 22.34 -15.54
N GLN A 39 15.69 22.29 -15.16
CA GLN A 39 16.20 21.24 -14.31
C GLN A 39 15.92 21.63 -12.85
N THR A 40 15.36 20.71 -12.09
CA THR A 40 15.24 20.93 -10.63
C THR A 40 16.58 20.63 -9.95
N SER A 41 16.62 20.69 -8.62
CA SER A 41 17.79 20.27 -7.83
C SER A 41 18.13 18.78 -7.99
N SER A 42 17.23 17.99 -8.57
CA SER A 42 17.43 16.57 -8.89
C SER A 42 17.63 16.42 -10.41
N ASP A 43 18.69 15.72 -10.82
CA ASP A 43 18.96 15.44 -12.23
C ASP A 43 17.89 14.62 -12.95
N GLU A 44 17.02 13.93 -12.19
CA GLU A 44 15.95 13.10 -12.72
C GLU A 44 14.63 13.84 -12.92
N ILE A 45 14.43 14.98 -12.22
CA ILE A 45 13.15 15.70 -12.20
C ILE A 45 13.28 16.98 -13.00
N LEU A 46 12.34 17.21 -13.88
CA LEU A 46 12.24 18.41 -14.71
C LEU A 46 10.95 19.15 -14.39
N GLU A 47 11.02 20.46 -14.42
CA GLU A 47 9.90 21.37 -14.38
C GLU A 47 9.61 21.84 -15.81
N LEU A 48 8.37 21.64 -16.25
CA LEU A 48 7.90 22.04 -17.56
C LEU A 48 6.84 23.13 -17.42
N THR A 49 6.95 24.15 -18.25
CA THR A 49 5.94 25.22 -18.35
C THR A 49 5.27 25.12 -19.71
N SER A 50 3.96 24.95 -19.74
CA SER A 50 3.17 24.91 -20.97
C SER A 50 2.87 26.33 -21.52
N SER A 51 2.28 26.39 -22.69
CA SER A 51 1.92 27.65 -23.37
C SER A 51 0.93 28.50 -22.59
N ASP A 52 0.02 27.88 -21.84
CA ASP A 52 -0.97 28.54 -20.97
C ASP A 52 -0.39 29.03 -19.62
N GLY A 53 0.90 28.74 -19.37
CA GLY A 53 1.57 29.09 -18.12
C GLY A 53 1.44 28.04 -17.02
N SER A 54 0.77 26.93 -17.27
CA SER A 54 0.69 25.82 -16.31
C SER A 54 2.08 25.21 -16.10
N VAL A 55 2.40 24.95 -14.83
CA VAL A 55 3.68 24.32 -14.44
C VAL A 55 3.41 22.92 -13.94
N PHE A 56 4.13 21.95 -14.47
CA PHE A 56 4.07 20.58 -14.02
C PHE A 56 5.45 19.92 -14.02
N PHE A 57 5.55 18.83 -13.29
CA PHE A 57 6.81 18.12 -13.11
C PHE A 57 6.75 16.75 -13.75
N ILE A 58 7.85 16.35 -14.35
CA ILE A 58 8.05 15.00 -14.85
C ILE A 58 9.33 14.40 -14.31
N ARG A 59 9.40 13.08 -14.34
CA ARG A 59 10.63 12.35 -14.13
C ARG A 59 11.13 11.80 -15.46
N LYS A 60 12.41 12.01 -15.79
CA LYS A 60 13.01 11.55 -17.06
C LYS A 60 12.77 10.05 -17.29
N SER A 61 12.85 9.23 -16.23
CA SER A 61 12.66 7.77 -16.34
C SER A 61 11.22 7.33 -16.66
N TYR A 62 10.24 8.23 -16.65
CA TYR A 62 8.87 7.93 -17.05
C TYR A 62 8.60 8.18 -18.53
N LEU A 63 9.49 8.87 -19.22
CA LEU A 63 9.41 9.07 -20.66
C LEU A 63 9.79 7.77 -21.39
N GLN A 64 8.98 7.39 -22.36
CA GLN A 64 9.16 6.19 -23.17
C GLN A 64 9.49 6.50 -24.62
N VAL A 65 8.95 7.57 -25.16
CA VAL A 65 9.07 8.00 -26.55
C VAL A 65 9.79 9.34 -26.66
N ALA A 66 9.42 10.31 -25.83
CA ALA A 66 9.92 11.66 -25.89
C ALA A 66 11.38 11.73 -25.40
N ASN A 67 12.27 12.29 -26.24
CA ASN A 67 13.64 12.60 -25.86
C ASN A 67 13.70 14.05 -25.36
N ILE A 68 13.90 14.23 -24.07
CA ILE A 68 13.86 15.54 -23.44
C ILE A 68 15.00 16.46 -23.88
N ASP A 69 16.16 15.93 -24.22
CA ASP A 69 17.30 16.73 -24.68
C ASP A 69 17.08 17.21 -26.11
N ASP A 70 16.42 16.39 -26.94
CA ASP A 70 15.98 16.80 -28.27
C ASP A 70 14.90 17.88 -28.19
N ILE A 71 13.85 17.68 -27.37
CA ILE A 71 12.80 18.68 -27.14
C ILE A 71 13.41 19.99 -26.64
N ARG A 72 14.36 19.93 -25.71
CA ARG A 72 15.04 21.12 -25.18
C ARG A 72 15.83 21.85 -26.26
N SER A 73 16.47 21.14 -27.18
CA SER A 73 17.23 21.75 -28.29
C SER A 73 16.34 22.47 -29.30
N ARG A 74 15.08 22.04 -29.44
CA ARG A 74 14.05 22.64 -30.31
C ARG A 74 13.31 23.83 -29.67
N LEU A 75 13.47 24.03 -28.33
CA LEU A 75 12.81 25.13 -27.64
C LEU A 75 13.32 26.49 -28.17
N PRO A 76 12.39 27.44 -28.46
CA PRO A 76 12.78 28.78 -28.89
C PRO A 76 13.53 29.54 -27.80
N SER A 77 14.50 30.34 -28.20
CA SER A 77 15.26 31.21 -27.30
C SER A 77 14.45 32.41 -26.80
N ALA A 78 13.39 32.77 -27.50
CA ALA A 78 12.50 33.87 -27.13
C ALA A 78 11.46 33.36 -26.16
N GLY A 79 11.43 33.88 -24.93
CA GLY A 79 10.59 33.38 -23.83
C GLY A 79 9.06 33.50 -23.99
N TRP A 80 8.58 34.07 -25.09
CA TRP A 80 7.15 34.17 -25.46
C TRP A 80 6.73 33.17 -26.53
N GLU A 81 7.68 32.55 -27.24
CA GLU A 81 7.40 31.50 -28.22
C GLU A 81 7.28 30.14 -27.53
N CYS A 82 6.48 29.24 -28.14
CA CYS A 82 6.22 27.90 -27.63
C CYS A 82 6.58 26.87 -28.68
N LEU A 83 7.10 25.73 -28.24
CA LEU A 83 7.34 24.56 -29.07
C LEU A 83 6.12 23.65 -28.98
N SER A 84 5.42 23.42 -30.10
CA SER A 84 4.41 22.37 -30.18
C SER A 84 5.06 21.01 -30.36
N LEU A 85 4.76 20.09 -29.46
CA LEU A 85 5.23 18.71 -29.51
C LEU A 85 4.41 17.92 -30.55
N SER A 86 4.92 16.79 -31.00
CA SER A 86 4.10 15.84 -31.75
C SER A 86 3.02 15.23 -30.84
N GLU A 87 2.03 14.59 -31.41
CA GLU A 87 0.96 13.92 -30.65
C GLU A 87 1.53 12.83 -29.73
N GLU A 88 2.48 12.03 -30.24
CA GLU A 88 3.14 10.97 -29.47
C GLU A 88 4.00 11.55 -28.32
N GLU A 89 4.78 12.59 -28.59
CA GLU A 89 5.58 13.28 -27.55
C GLU A 89 4.65 13.90 -26.49
N SER A 90 3.56 14.54 -26.92
CA SER A 90 2.59 15.16 -26.02
C SER A 90 1.97 14.12 -25.07
N ALA A 91 1.51 13.00 -25.61
CA ALA A 91 0.93 11.92 -24.84
C ALA A 91 1.92 11.33 -23.82
N ASP A 92 3.19 11.15 -24.22
CA ASP A 92 4.23 10.60 -23.36
C ASP A 92 4.60 11.57 -22.23
N VAL A 93 4.77 12.86 -22.53
CA VAL A 93 5.10 13.89 -21.55
C VAL A 93 3.94 14.08 -20.54
N VAL A 94 2.70 14.11 -21.01
CA VAL A 94 1.51 14.20 -20.14
C VAL A 94 1.41 12.95 -19.24
N GLN A 95 1.61 11.76 -19.81
CA GLN A 95 1.62 10.51 -19.06
C GLN A 95 2.71 10.50 -17.98
N ALA A 96 3.93 11.00 -18.31
CA ALA A 96 5.04 11.13 -17.36
C ALA A 96 4.70 12.10 -16.21
N GLY A 97 3.99 13.20 -16.50
CA GLY A 97 3.49 14.15 -15.51
C GLY A 97 2.50 13.53 -14.54
N PHE A 98 1.52 12.76 -15.05
CA PHE A 98 0.58 12.02 -14.20
C PHE A 98 1.26 10.94 -13.37
N ALA A 99 2.25 10.23 -13.93
CA ALA A 99 3.01 9.23 -13.19
C ALA A 99 3.81 9.86 -12.04
N PHE A 100 4.45 11.02 -12.29
CA PHE A 100 5.17 11.75 -11.24
C PHE A 100 4.23 12.28 -10.15
N SER A 101 3.06 12.78 -10.52
CA SER A 101 2.03 13.21 -9.56
C SER A 101 1.52 12.04 -8.71
N ALA A 102 1.32 10.87 -9.33
CA ALA A 102 0.95 9.64 -8.62
C ALA A 102 2.07 9.18 -7.65
N GLU A 103 3.35 9.25 -8.08
CA GLU A 103 4.52 8.96 -7.24
C GLU A 103 4.55 9.85 -6.00
N ARG A 104 4.40 11.17 -6.17
CA ARG A 104 4.36 12.12 -5.04
C ARG A 104 3.23 11.79 -4.07
N LYS A 105 2.03 11.53 -4.59
CA LYS A 105 0.88 11.17 -3.74
C LYS A 105 1.09 9.84 -3.02
N ALA A 106 1.71 8.86 -3.67
CA ALA A 106 2.09 7.59 -3.06
C ALA A 106 3.10 7.80 -1.91
N CYS A 107 4.12 8.65 -2.12
CA CYS A 107 5.09 9.01 -1.09
C CYS A 107 4.41 9.65 0.14
N ASP A 108 3.38 10.49 -0.04
CA ASP A 108 2.62 11.08 1.07
C ASP A 108 1.93 10.01 1.92
N TYR A 109 1.41 8.95 1.30
CA TYR A 109 0.82 7.81 2.03
C TYR A 109 1.89 7.00 2.75
N LEU A 110 3.00 6.71 2.10
CA LEU A 110 4.11 5.93 2.67
C LEU A 110 4.80 6.66 3.82
N ALA A 111 4.87 7.99 3.79
CA ALA A 111 5.43 8.79 4.88
C ALA A 111 4.61 8.68 6.19
N ARG A 112 3.33 8.34 6.09
CA ARG A 112 2.44 8.19 7.27
C ARG A 112 2.49 6.78 7.85
N SER A 113 2.54 5.76 6.99
CA SER A 113 2.61 4.34 7.40
C SER A 113 3.01 3.45 6.24
N GLU A 114 3.54 2.26 6.53
CA GLU A 114 3.76 1.23 5.52
C GLU A 114 2.44 0.89 4.81
N GLN A 115 2.52 0.75 3.49
CA GLN A 115 1.40 0.41 2.61
C GLN A 115 1.76 -0.82 1.78
N CYS A 116 0.76 -1.62 1.42
CA CYS A 116 0.95 -2.65 0.40
C CYS A 116 0.66 -2.08 -1.00
N ARG A 117 1.28 -2.67 -2.02
CA ARG A 117 1.11 -2.26 -3.42
C ARG A 117 -0.37 -2.18 -3.83
N ALA A 118 -1.13 -3.22 -3.54
CA ALA A 118 -2.55 -3.27 -3.89
C ALA A 118 -3.39 -2.19 -3.18
N GLY A 119 -3.14 -1.97 -1.88
CA GLY A 119 -3.83 -0.94 -1.10
C GLY A 119 -3.50 0.47 -1.59
N LEU A 120 -2.23 0.73 -1.91
CA LEU A 120 -1.77 2.01 -2.43
C LEU A 120 -2.33 2.28 -3.84
N SER A 121 -2.32 1.26 -4.72
CA SER A 121 -2.97 1.32 -6.04
C SER A 121 -4.44 1.69 -5.94
N ALA A 122 -5.20 1.04 -5.05
CA ALA A 122 -6.61 1.34 -4.85
C ALA A 122 -6.86 2.78 -4.36
N LYS A 123 -5.99 3.30 -3.48
CA LYS A 123 -6.06 4.70 -3.00
C LYS A 123 -5.81 5.70 -4.12
N LEU A 124 -4.80 5.44 -4.97
CA LEU A 124 -4.48 6.29 -6.11
C LEU A 124 -5.56 6.26 -7.19
N LEU A 125 -6.18 5.09 -7.46
CA LEU A 125 -7.34 4.98 -8.35
C LEU A 125 -8.52 5.83 -7.86
N LYS A 126 -8.81 5.81 -6.56
CA LYS A 126 -9.85 6.68 -5.95
C LYS A 126 -9.55 8.18 -6.10
N LYS A 127 -8.28 8.55 -6.25
CA LYS A 127 -7.86 9.95 -6.51
C LYS A 127 -7.90 10.32 -8.00
N GLY A 128 -8.31 9.40 -8.87
CA GLY A 128 -8.49 9.66 -10.31
C GLY A 128 -7.25 9.40 -11.18
N PHE A 129 -6.16 8.86 -10.62
CA PHE A 129 -4.99 8.50 -11.43
C PHE A 129 -5.29 7.32 -12.36
N SER A 130 -4.74 7.35 -13.58
CA SER A 130 -4.86 6.24 -14.53
C SER A 130 -4.06 5.02 -14.05
N LYS A 131 -4.50 3.82 -14.43
CA LYS A 131 -3.77 2.59 -14.11
C LYS A 131 -2.31 2.63 -14.56
N LYS A 132 -2.07 3.14 -15.79
CA LYS A 132 -0.71 3.25 -16.35
C LYS A 132 0.18 4.17 -15.52
N SER A 133 -0.32 5.33 -15.09
CA SER A 133 0.40 6.26 -14.21
C SER A 133 0.72 5.63 -12.86
N ILE A 134 -0.23 4.89 -12.29
CA ILE A 134 -0.07 4.20 -11.01
C ILE A 134 1.01 3.11 -11.11
N GLU A 135 0.96 2.28 -12.15
CA GLU A 135 1.93 1.21 -12.35
C GLU A 135 3.35 1.76 -12.47
N LEU A 136 3.57 2.78 -13.30
CA LEU A 136 4.87 3.44 -13.43
C LEU A 136 5.39 3.99 -12.09
N ALA A 137 4.51 4.64 -11.33
CA ALA A 137 4.87 5.19 -10.03
C ALA A 137 5.21 4.10 -9.00
N LEU A 138 4.37 3.05 -8.89
CA LEU A 138 4.57 1.98 -7.91
C LEU A 138 5.80 1.11 -8.25
N ASP A 139 6.02 0.78 -9.53
CA ASP A 139 7.21 0.03 -9.98
C ASP A 139 8.51 0.76 -9.58
N ARG A 140 8.52 2.09 -9.73
CA ARG A 140 9.65 2.88 -9.28
C ARG A 140 9.82 2.86 -7.77
N LEU A 141 8.74 3.03 -7.00
CA LEU A 141 8.80 3.01 -5.55
C LEU A 141 9.28 1.66 -5.01
N GLU A 142 8.88 0.56 -5.63
CA GLU A 142 9.40 -0.77 -5.34
C GLU A 142 10.89 -0.89 -5.70
N SER A 143 11.29 -0.47 -6.91
CA SER A 143 12.69 -0.53 -7.34
C SER A 143 13.64 0.28 -6.47
N LYS A 144 13.14 1.34 -5.83
CA LYS A 144 13.86 2.17 -4.86
C LYS A 144 13.67 1.73 -3.41
N ASN A 145 12.98 0.61 -3.20
CA ASN A 145 12.67 0.05 -1.88
C ASN A 145 11.88 1.01 -0.95
N PHE A 146 11.15 1.98 -1.50
CA PHE A 146 10.22 2.81 -0.75
C PHE A 146 8.91 2.06 -0.48
N LEU A 147 8.49 1.17 -1.36
CA LEU A 147 7.32 0.30 -1.24
C LEU A 147 7.80 -1.15 -1.14
N SER A 148 7.30 -1.90 -0.14
CA SER A 148 7.58 -3.33 0.02
C SER A 148 6.42 -4.02 0.72
N ASP A 149 5.89 -5.04 0.07
CA ASP A 149 4.83 -5.88 0.62
C ASP A 149 5.33 -6.74 1.78
N GLU A 150 6.63 -7.08 1.84
CA GLU A 150 7.27 -7.81 2.95
C GLU A 150 7.32 -6.94 4.22
N ARG A 151 7.78 -5.68 4.09
CA ARG A 151 7.82 -4.75 5.25
C ARG A 151 6.42 -4.45 5.75
N PHE A 152 5.47 -4.21 4.81
CA PHE A 152 4.07 -4.02 5.16
C PHE A 152 3.52 -5.22 5.91
N SER A 153 3.74 -6.45 5.42
CA SER A 153 3.25 -7.68 6.03
C SER A 153 3.78 -7.85 7.46
N SER A 154 5.09 -7.63 7.65
CA SER A 154 5.73 -7.71 8.97
C SER A 154 5.20 -6.65 9.95
N ALA A 155 5.03 -5.40 9.50
CA ALA A 155 4.48 -4.32 10.31
C ALA A 155 3.01 -4.58 10.68
N TRP A 156 2.22 -5.06 9.70
CA TRP A 156 0.82 -5.41 9.91
C TRP A 156 0.65 -6.55 10.91
N LEU A 157 1.44 -7.63 10.79
CA LEU A 157 1.39 -8.77 11.69
C LEU A 157 1.67 -8.33 13.14
N ARG A 158 2.71 -7.54 13.37
CA ARG A 158 3.04 -7.03 14.72
C ARG A 158 1.90 -6.23 15.32
N SER A 159 1.34 -5.30 14.56
CA SER A 159 0.21 -4.47 15.01
C SER A 159 -1.08 -5.28 15.23
N HIS A 160 -1.39 -6.18 14.30
CA HIS A 160 -2.62 -6.97 14.31
C HIS A 160 -2.61 -8.00 15.45
N CYS A 161 -1.53 -8.74 15.62
CA CYS A 161 -1.40 -9.77 16.64
C CYS A 161 -1.25 -9.21 18.07
N ALA A 162 -0.96 -7.92 18.23
CA ALA A 162 -1.00 -7.26 19.53
C ALA A 162 -2.42 -7.31 20.17
N THR A 163 -3.48 -7.33 19.36
CA THR A 163 -4.87 -7.26 19.82
C THR A 163 -5.73 -8.44 19.40
N LYS A 164 -5.33 -9.17 18.36
CA LYS A 164 -6.07 -10.30 17.80
C LYS A 164 -5.24 -11.57 17.84
N PHE A 165 -5.83 -12.62 18.40
CA PHE A 165 -5.19 -13.92 18.53
C PHE A 165 -5.69 -14.84 17.42
N GLN A 166 -4.85 -15.04 16.40
CA GLN A 166 -5.18 -15.82 15.19
C GLN A 166 -4.02 -16.74 14.84
N GLY A 167 -4.34 -17.89 14.27
CA GLY A 167 -3.35 -18.86 13.79
C GLY A 167 -2.83 -18.50 12.38
N ARG A 168 -1.76 -19.18 11.99
CA ARG A 168 -1.03 -18.98 10.71
C ARG A 168 -1.98 -18.95 9.50
N ALA A 169 -2.90 -19.90 9.39
CA ALA A 169 -3.81 -20.01 8.24
C ALA A 169 -4.70 -18.76 8.08
N ARG A 170 -5.21 -18.22 9.19
CA ARG A 170 -6.04 -17.02 9.18
C ARG A 170 -5.24 -15.78 8.84
N LEU A 171 -4.05 -15.62 9.41
CA LEU A 171 -3.17 -14.48 9.14
C LEU A 171 -2.73 -14.45 7.66
N CYS A 172 -2.35 -15.60 7.08
CA CYS A 172 -2.07 -15.68 5.64
C CYS A 172 -3.27 -15.27 4.80
N SER A 173 -4.47 -15.76 5.15
CA SER A 173 -5.70 -15.40 4.41
C SER A 173 -6.01 -13.91 4.49
N GLU A 174 -5.77 -13.27 5.63
CA GLU A 174 -5.99 -11.84 5.81
C GLU A 174 -4.98 -10.97 5.06
N LEU A 175 -3.71 -11.40 4.96
CA LEU A 175 -2.71 -10.74 4.11
C LEU A 175 -3.04 -10.88 2.62
N MET A 176 -3.41 -12.09 2.18
CA MET A 176 -3.84 -12.31 0.78
C MET A 176 -5.09 -11.49 0.42
N ALA A 177 -6.04 -11.35 1.34
CA ALA A 177 -7.22 -10.49 1.13
C ALA A 177 -6.87 -9.00 0.95
N ARG A 178 -5.68 -8.57 1.39
CA ARG A 178 -5.13 -7.22 1.15
C ARG A 178 -4.34 -7.10 -0.15
N GLY A 179 -4.29 -8.19 -0.93
CA GLY A 179 -3.59 -8.23 -2.22
C GLY A 179 -2.11 -8.61 -2.12
N ILE A 180 -1.66 -9.09 -0.95
CA ILE A 180 -0.30 -9.62 -0.80
C ILE A 180 -0.19 -10.97 -1.51
N ALA A 181 0.88 -11.18 -2.27
CA ALA A 181 1.17 -12.46 -2.91
C ALA A 181 1.29 -13.59 -1.89
N ARG A 182 0.78 -14.78 -2.23
CA ARG A 182 0.75 -15.92 -1.30
C ARG A 182 2.14 -16.28 -0.75
N SER A 183 3.17 -16.25 -1.58
CA SER A 183 4.55 -16.53 -1.16
C SER A 183 5.01 -15.56 -0.07
N VAL A 184 4.82 -14.26 -0.30
CA VAL A 184 5.16 -13.20 0.66
C VAL A 184 4.34 -13.32 1.95
N ALA A 185 3.04 -13.60 1.84
CA ALA A 185 2.17 -13.77 3.01
C ALA A 185 2.60 -14.96 3.88
N VAL A 186 2.91 -16.09 3.25
CA VAL A 186 3.37 -17.31 3.97
C VAL A 186 4.71 -17.04 4.64
N GLU A 187 5.68 -16.52 3.91
CA GLU A 187 7.02 -16.21 4.44
C GLU A 187 6.95 -15.22 5.61
N ALA A 188 6.19 -14.13 5.46
CA ALA A 188 6.04 -13.14 6.54
C ALA A 188 5.41 -13.75 7.80
N VAL A 189 4.39 -14.62 7.64
CA VAL A 189 3.75 -15.30 8.78
C VAL A 189 4.68 -16.30 9.42
N GLU A 190 5.44 -17.09 8.65
CA GLU A 190 6.42 -18.02 9.21
C GLU A 190 7.52 -17.28 9.98
N ASN A 191 8.08 -16.22 9.39
CA ASN A 191 9.09 -15.40 10.06
C ASN A 191 8.55 -14.78 11.37
N PHE A 192 7.31 -14.29 11.36
CA PHE A 192 6.68 -13.72 12.55
C PHE A 192 6.58 -14.70 13.71
N PHE A 193 6.26 -15.97 13.44
CA PHE A 193 6.17 -16.98 14.49
C PHE A 193 7.54 -17.53 14.91
N THR A 194 8.52 -17.56 14.01
CA THR A 194 9.88 -18.04 14.34
C THR A 194 10.75 -17.01 15.04
N GLU A 195 10.61 -15.71 14.75
CA GLU A 195 11.37 -14.64 15.43
C GLU A 195 11.09 -14.61 16.94
N ASP A 196 9.86 -14.84 17.35
CA ASP A 196 9.47 -14.82 18.77
C ASP A 196 9.82 -16.13 19.50
N ASP A 197 9.85 -17.25 18.77
CA ASP A 197 10.29 -18.55 19.30
C ASP A 197 11.79 -18.60 19.59
N CYS A 198 12.62 -17.81 18.87
CA CYS A 198 14.07 -17.71 19.11
C CYS A 198 14.43 -17.11 20.46
N VAL A 199 13.55 -16.33 21.07
CA VAL A 199 13.74 -15.72 22.40
C VAL A 199 13.39 -16.70 23.54
N GLY A 200 12.64 -17.78 23.26
CA GLY A 200 12.10 -18.71 24.25
C GLY A 200 12.48 -20.20 24.10
N GLY A 201 13.20 -20.60 23.08
CA GLY A 201 13.85 -21.91 23.00
C GLY A 201 12.98 -23.13 22.68
N SER A 202 11.76 -22.96 22.09
CA SER A 202 10.99 -24.11 21.58
C SER A 202 10.07 -23.74 20.45
N ASP A 203 10.22 -24.46 19.34
CA ASP A 203 9.47 -24.37 18.10
C ASP A 203 7.95 -24.55 18.35
N GLY A 204 7.13 -23.59 17.93
CA GLY A 204 5.67 -23.67 18.00
C GLY A 204 4.99 -23.10 19.25
N LEU A 205 5.72 -22.66 20.28
CA LEU A 205 5.14 -22.14 21.53
C LEU A 205 4.33 -20.85 21.32
N MET A 206 4.71 -19.98 20.38
CA MET A 206 4.00 -18.74 20.16
C MET A 206 2.58 -18.99 19.64
N GLU A 207 2.41 -19.85 18.65
CA GLU A 207 1.08 -20.16 18.10
C GLU A 207 0.19 -20.84 19.15
N GLU A 208 0.74 -21.73 19.97
CA GLU A 208 0.02 -22.35 21.08
C GLU A 208 -0.42 -21.30 22.12
N ARG A 209 0.45 -20.39 22.52
CA ARG A 209 0.11 -19.27 23.42
C ARG A 209 -0.98 -18.36 22.82
N MET A 210 -0.94 -18.11 21.52
CA MET A 210 -2.00 -17.36 20.85
C MET A 210 -3.32 -18.14 20.85
N CYS A 211 -3.29 -19.45 20.64
CA CYS A 211 -4.45 -20.32 20.74
C CYS A 211 -5.05 -20.32 22.15
N GLU A 212 -4.23 -20.38 23.21
CA GLU A 212 -4.66 -20.27 24.61
C GLU A 212 -5.33 -18.91 24.90
N LYS A 213 -4.74 -17.81 24.42
CA LYS A 213 -5.34 -16.47 24.56
C LYS A 213 -6.68 -16.38 23.82
N ALA A 214 -6.77 -16.97 22.61
CA ALA A 214 -8.01 -17.05 21.86
C ALA A 214 -9.08 -17.89 22.59
N TYR A 215 -8.67 -19.01 23.18
CA TYR A 215 -9.52 -19.86 24.04
C TYR A 215 -10.07 -19.04 25.20
N MET A 216 -9.23 -18.40 26.00
CA MET A 216 -9.64 -17.58 27.14
C MET A 216 -10.60 -16.47 26.73
N LYS A 217 -10.37 -15.82 25.58
CA LYS A 217 -11.28 -14.81 25.02
C LYS A 217 -12.64 -15.42 24.68
N ALA A 218 -12.67 -16.62 24.08
CA ALA A 218 -13.90 -17.31 23.71
C ALA A 218 -14.70 -17.75 24.94
N VAL A 219 -14.05 -18.25 25.99
CA VAL A 219 -14.67 -18.61 27.26
C VAL A 219 -15.31 -17.38 27.93
N ARG A 220 -14.62 -16.25 27.97
CA ARG A 220 -15.20 -14.98 28.46
C ARG A 220 -16.42 -14.55 27.65
N GLN A 221 -16.52 -14.92 26.39
CA GLN A 221 -17.69 -14.72 25.53
C GLN A 221 -18.75 -15.81 25.70
N ARG A 222 -18.63 -16.68 26.71
CA ARG A 222 -19.54 -17.80 27.04
C ARG A 222 -19.70 -18.82 25.91
N LYS A 223 -18.64 -19.00 25.08
CA LYS A 223 -18.59 -20.07 24.07
C LYS A 223 -18.15 -21.38 24.77
N SER A 224 -18.83 -22.49 24.47
CA SER A 224 -18.51 -23.81 25.02
C SER A 224 -18.76 -24.91 23.98
N GLY A 225 -18.22 -26.10 24.22
CA GLY A 225 -18.40 -27.27 23.35
C GLY A 225 -18.02 -27.01 21.90
N ASP A 226 -18.87 -27.39 20.96
CA ASP A 226 -18.65 -27.27 19.53
C ASP A 226 -18.48 -25.82 19.06
N LYS A 227 -19.17 -24.89 19.72
CA LYS A 227 -19.04 -23.45 19.38
C LYS A 227 -17.66 -22.90 19.70
N LEU A 228 -17.03 -23.39 20.76
CA LEU A 228 -15.69 -23.01 21.15
C LEU A 228 -14.65 -23.59 20.17
N LEU A 229 -14.77 -24.88 19.87
CA LEU A 229 -13.90 -25.54 18.89
C LEU A 229 -14.00 -24.86 17.51
N LYS A 230 -15.23 -24.62 17.05
CA LYS A 230 -15.45 -23.90 15.79
C LYS A 230 -14.79 -22.51 15.79
N TYR A 231 -14.92 -21.75 16.86
CA TYR A 231 -14.30 -20.43 16.97
C TYR A 231 -12.77 -20.48 16.83
N LEU A 232 -12.11 -21.46 17.46
CA LEU A 232 -10.66 -21.62 17.36
C LEU A 232 -10.23 -22.03 15.94
N LEU A 233 -10.98 -22.94 15.31
CA LEU A 233 -10.75 -23.35 13.91
C LEU A 233 -10.94 -22.17 12.94
N ASP A 234 -12.01 -21.38 13.10
CA ASP A 234 -12.30 -20.19 12.30
C ASP A 234 -11.24 -19.10 12.52
N SER A 235 -10.58 -19.11 13.70
CA SER A 235 -9.43 -18.25 14.00
C SER A 235 -8.12 -18.74 13.34
N GLY A 236 -8.14 -19.87 12.64
CA GLY A 236 -7.03 -20.38 11.83
C GLY A 236 -6.03 -21.27 12.56
N PHE A 237 -6.37 -21.75 13.77
CA PHE A 237 -5.50 -22.70 14.50
C PHE A 237 -5.70 -24.13 14.01
N PRO A 238 -4.63 -24.96 14.00
CA PRO A 238 -4.73 -26.37 13.63
C PRO A 238 -5.64 -27.17 14.58
N TYR A 239 -6.43 -28.10 14.04
CA TYR A 239 -7.39 -28.90 14.83
C TYR A 239 -6.74 -29.59 16.05
N LYS A 240 -5.56 -30.22 15.85
CA LYS A 240 -4.83 -30.89 16.93
C LYS A 240 -4.50 -29.92 18.06
N MET A 241 -4.05 -28.72 17.77
CA MET A 241 -3.75 -27.67 18.74
C MET A 241 -5.01 -27.21 19.48
N CYS A 242 -6.10 -26.98 18.76
CA CYS A 242 -7.37 -26.60 19.36
C CYS A 242 -7.85 -27.64 20.39
N VAL A 243 -7.80 -28.92 20.04
CA VAL A 243 -8.21 -30.01 20.93
C VAL A 243 -7.26 -30.13 22.12
N SER A 244 -5.94 -29.97 21.94
CA SER A 244 -4.96 -29.99 23.02
C SER A 244 -5.24 -28.88 24.04
N VAL A 245 -5.41 -27.65 23.58
CA VAL A 245 -5.70 -26.48 24.45
C VAL A 245 -7.03 -26.66 25.20
N ILE A 246 -8.08 -27.13 24.53
CA ILE A 246 -9.38 -27.38 25.17
C ILE A 246 -9.27 -28.47 26.24
N LYS A 247 -8.52 -29.55 26.00
CA LYS A 247 -8.32 -30.62 26.98
C LYS A 247 -7.52 -30.13 28.20
N LYS A 248 -6.42 -29.39 27.96
CA LYS A 248 -5.59 -28.81 29.03
C LYS A 248 -6.42 -28.02 30.04
N HIS A 249 -7.27 -27.15 29.56
CA HIS A 249 -8.11 -26.30 30.42
C HIS A 249 -9.37 -26.99 30.98
N LYS A 250 -9.76 -28.22 30.53
CA LYS A 250 -10.83 -29.00 31.12
C LYS A 250 -10.34 -29.88 32.26
N THR A 251 -9.05 -30.15 32.36
CA THR A 251 -8.46 -30.93 33.46
C THR A 251 -8.08 -30.06 34.63
N ASP A 252 -8.09 -28.75 34.51
CA ASP A 252 -7.75 -27.78 35.55
C ASP A 252 -9.01 -27.24 36.26
N ASP A 253 -10.24 -27.64 35.85
CA ASP A 253 -11.52 -27.38 36.48
C ASP A 253 -12.05 -28.67 37.20
#